data_637706bc72f4cc6c8d580d3ad6c5ae08
#
_entry.id   637706bc72f4cc6c8d580d3ad6c5ae08
#
_cell.length_a   1.000
_cell.length_b   1.000
_cell.length_c   1.000
_cell.angle_alpha   90.00
_cell.angle_beta   90.00
_cell.angle_gamma   90.00
#
_symmetry.space_group_name_H-M   'P 1'
#
loop_
_entity.id
_entity.type
_entity.pdbx_description
1 polymer ?
#
loop_
_entity_poly.entity_id
_entity_poly.type
_entity_poly.pdbx_seq_one_letter_code
_entity_poly.pdbx_strand_id
1 'polypeptide(L)'
;MKGIVLAGGLGSRLSPLTKVASKQLLPVYDKPLVYYPLSTLMLANIREILVIAAPNQIERFSDLLGNGEELGLCISYKVQMKPAGIAESLILAEEFLDGSKSALILGDNLFHGSGLGRRLEAFNEIEGAQTFGYHVQDPSPYGVATVNDDNMVTALVEKPKYSESKIAIPGLYFFDETASCRAKELKPSKRGELEILDLLRSYLDDLLLNLEMLPRGTAWFDSGTFDDLHEAGTYVKLMQERTGERVGDPLEIAKIRGWVN
;
A
#
# COMPACT_ATOMS: atom_id res chain seq x y z
N MET A 1 -15.80 4.11 -1.07
CA MET A 1 -14.57 3.28 -0.96
C MET A 1 -13.98 3.41 0.43
N LYS A 2 -13.44 2.32 1.00
CA LYS A 2 -12.75 2.31 2.30
C LYS A 2 -11.29 1.93 2.11
N GLY A 3 -10.41 2.40 3.00
CA GLY A 3 -8.96 2.17 2.92
C GLY A 3 -8.49 1.09 3.89
N ILE A 4 -7.46 0.33 3.50
CA ILE A 4 -6.79 -0.64 4.35
C ILE A 4 -5.30 -0.32 4.31
N VAL A 5 -4.69 -0.09 5.48
CA VAL A 5 -3.25 -0.01 5.64
C VAL A 5 -2.76 -1.31 6.28
N LEU A 6 -2.04 -2.13 5.54
CA LEU A 6 -1.48 -3.38 6.06
C LEU A 6 -0.09 -3.15 6.66
N ALA A 7 0.00 -3.19 7.98
CA ALA A 7 1.20 -2.96 8.76
C ALA A 7 1.65 -4.20 9.58
N GLY A 8 1.25 -5.42 9.16
CA GLY A 8 1.48 -6.68 9.89
C GLY A 8 2.86 -7.32 9.67
N GLY A 9 3.69 -6.81 8.76
CA GLY A 9 4.99 -7.40 8.42
C GLY A 9 6.00 -7.31 9.57
N LEU A 10 6.79 -8.39 9.77
CA LEU A 10 7.78 -8.47 10.85
C LEU A 10 9.01 -7.58 10.67
N GLY A 11 9.28 -7.09 9.46
CA GLY A 11 10.42 -6.22 9.16
C GLY A 11 11.78 -6.85 9.50
N SER A 12 11.93 -8.16 9.40
CA SER A 12 13.13 -8.89 9.86
C SER A 12 14.44 -8.42 9.22
N ARG A 13 14.38 -7.91 7.99
CA ARG A 13 15.54 -7.35 7.26
C ARG A 13 16.08 -6.05 7.89
N LEU A 14 15.27 -5.37 8.71
CA LEU A 14 15.65 -4.16 9.44
C LEU A 14 16.02 -4.43 10.91
N SER A 15 16.29 -5.71 11.26
CA SER A 15 16.82 -6.03 12.59
C SER A 15 18.22 -5.39 12.78
N PRO A 16 18.53 -4.79 13.96
CA PRO A 16 17.79 -4.86 15.22
C PRO A 16 16.70 -3.82 15.46
N LEU A 17 16.50 -2.84 14.56
CA LEU A 17 15.52 -1.74 14.78
C LEU A 17 14.11 -2.29 15.01
N THR A 18 13.73 -3.33 14.27
CA THR A 18 12.39 -3.93 14.34
C THR A 18 12.18 -4.86 15.54
N LYS A 19 13.18 -5.01 16.43
CA LYS A 19 12.99 -5.66 17.73
C LYS A 19 12.19 -4.81 18.72
N VAL A 20 12.22 -3.49 18.55
CA VAL A 20 11.59 -2.55 19.51
C VAL A 20 10.38 -1.83 18.92
N ALA A 21 10.28 -1.72 17.61
CA ALA A 21 9.16 -1.08 16.93
C ALA A 21 8.83 -1.77 15.60
N SER A 22 7.56 -1.70 15.18
CA SER A 22 7.19 -2.08 13.82
C SER A 22 7.96 -1.25 12.80
N LYS A 23 8.33 -1.84 11.65
CA LYS A 23 8.96 -1.14 10.53
C LYS A 23 8.22 0.17 10.18
N GLN A 24 6.91 0.10 10.17
CA GLN A 24 6.03 1.21 9.78
C GLN A 24 6.02 2.38 10.79
N LEU A 25 6.54 2.15 11.99
CA LEU A 25 6.74 3.18 13.02
C LEU A 25 8.15 3.77 13.03
N LEU A 26 9.07 3.22 12.22
CA LEU A 26 10.41 3.80 12.07
C LEU A 26 10.33 5.16 11.36
N PRO A 27 11.19 6.11 11.73
CA PRO A 27 11.20 7.41 11.08
C PRO A 27 11.72 7.33 9.64
N VAL A 28 11.04 8.01 8.75
CA VAL A 28 11.52 8.35 7.41
C VAL A 28 11.61 9.87 7.36
N TYR A 29 12.80 10.39 7.52
CA TYR A 29 13.14 11.80 7.71
C TYR A 29 12.47 12.39 8.97
N ASP A 30 11.34 13.07 8.85
CA ASP A 30 10.71 13.88 9.91
C ASP A 30 9.42 13.27 10.49
N LYS A 31 9.00 12.08 10.02
CA LYS A 31 7.76 11.43 10.48
C LYS A 31 7.81 9.90 10.37
N PRO A 32 6.95 9.17 11.10
CA PRO A 32 6.84 7.71 10.97
C PRO A 32 6.45 7.27 9.56
N LEU A 33 7.02 6.15 9.09
CA LEU A 33 6.81 5.60 7.76
C LEU A 33 5.32 5.41 7.42
N VAL A 34 4.47 5.01 8.39
CA VAL A 34 3.03 4.79 8.18
C VAL A 34 2.27 6.05 7.73
N TYR A 35 2.80 7.24 7.95
CA TYR A 35 2.17 8.48 7.51
C TYR A 35 2.15 8.61 5.98
N TYR A 36 3.12 8.03 5.28
CA TYR A 36 3.18 8.09 3.81
C TYR A 36 2.07 7.25 3.15
N PRO A 37 1.87 5.95 3.46
CA PRO A 37 0.73 5.21 2.93
C PRO A 37 -0.62 5.77 3.40
N LEU A 38 -0.73 6.25 4.65
CA LEU A 38 -1.92 6.95 5.13
C LEU A 38 -2.22 8.16 4.24
N SER A 39 -1.22 9.01 4.00
CA SER A 39 -1.32 10.17 3.10
C SER A 39 -1.73 9.78 1.67
N THR A 40 -1.25 8.65 1.17
CA THR A 40 -1.62 8.15 -0.17
C THR A 40 -3.12 7.85 -0.25
N LEU A 41 -3.70 7.20 0.77
CA LEU A 41 -5.14 6.97 0.85
C LEU A 41 -5.92 8.29 0.99
N MET A 42 -5.42 9.24 1.78
CA MET A 42 -6.03 10.57 1.91
C MET A 42 -6.01 11.34 0.58
N LEU A 43 -4.93 11.24 -0.18
CA LEU A 43 -4.85 11.78 -1.55
C LEU A 43 -5.86 11.13 -2.50
N ALA A 44 -6.23 9.89 -2.30
CA ALA A 44 -7.32 9.21 -3.01
C ALA A 44 -8.72 9.59 -2.48
N ASN A 45 -8.82 10.58 -1.59
CA ASN A 45 -10.08 11.03 -0.96
C ASN A 45 -10.76 9.95 -0.10
N ILE A 46 -9.98 9.05 0.50
CA ILE A 46 -10.48 7.97 1.37
C ILE A 46 -10.34 8.40 2.82
N ARG A 47 -11.44 8.39 3.58
CA ARG A 47 -11.50 8.86 4.98
C ARG A 47 -11.75 7.76 5.99
N GLU A 48 -12.42 6.67 5.61
CA GLU A 48 -12.61 5.50 6.46
C GLU A 48 -11.46 4.53 6.23
N ILE A 49 -10.62 4.30 7.25
CA ILE A 49 -9.38 3.56 7.12
C ILE A 49 -9.26 2.50 8.22
N LEU A 50 -8.95 1.27 7.83
CA LEU A 50 -8.59 0.18 8.72
C LEU A 50 -7.09 -0.03 8.73
N VAL A 51 -6.47 0.09 9.90
CA VAL A 51 -5.06 -0.27 10.10
C VAL A 51 -4.99 -1.71 10.62
N ILE A 52 -4.31 -2.58 9.87
CA ILE A 52 -4.12 -3.98 10.23
C ILE A 52 -2.67 -4.17 10.67
N ALA A 53 -2.44 -4.60 11.91
CA ALA A 53 -1.11 -4.77 12.47
C ALA A 53 -1.00 -6.01 13.37
N ALA A 54 0.24 -6.38 13.70
CA ALA A 54 0.53 -7.47 14.62
C ALA A 54 0.01 -7.17 16.04
N PRO A 55 -0.32 -8.21 16.86
CA PRO A 55 -0.90 -8.03 18.19
C PRO A 55 -0.09 -7.12 19.12
N ASN A 56 1.23 -7.24 19.07
CA ASN A 56 2.17 -6.48 19.92
C ASN A 56 2.46 -5.06 19.39
N GLN A 57 1.86 -4.65 18.28
CA GLN A 57 2.10 -3.34 17.65
C GLN A 57 0.82 -2.50 17.55
N ILE A 58 -0.37 -3.12 17.63
CA ILE A 58 -1.64 -2.44 17.37
C ILE A 58 -1.87 -1.23 18.28
N GLU A 59 -1.53 -1.34 19.57
CA GLU A 59 -1.64 -0.24 20.53
C GLU A 59 -0.79 0.96 20.12
N ARG A 60 0.43 0.72 19.64
CA ARG A 60 1.33 1.80 19.19
C ARG A 60 0.80 2.56 17.98
N PHE A 61 0.12 1.87 17.06
CA PHE A 61 -0.56 2.54 15.97
C PHE A 61 -1.76 3.34 16.47
N SER A 62 -2.52 2.82 17.41
CA SER A 62 -3.62 3.53 18.03
C SER A 62 -3.16 4.75 18.85
N ASP A 63 -2.04 4.65 19.56
CA ASP A 63 -1.43 5.78 20.29
C ASP A 63 -0.95 6.88 19.31
N LEU A 64 -0.42 6.48 18.14
CA LEU A 64 0.11 7.42 17.14
C LEU A 64 -1.00 8.11 16.32
N LEU A 65 -2.00 7.35 15.89
CA LEU A 65 -3.00 7.82 14.91
C LEU A 65 -4.36 8.13 15.54
N GLY A 66 -4.59 7.72 16.79
CA GLY A 66 -5.88 7.89 17.48
C GLY A 66 -7.03 7.27 16.71
N ASN A 67 -8.18 7.88 16.76
CA ASN A 67 -9.35 7.54 15.94
C ASN A 67 -9.36 8.29 14.58
N GLY A 68 -8.34 9.11 14.30
CA GLY A 68 -8.20 9.87 13.07
C GLY A 68 -8.91 11.22 13.03
N GLU A 69 -9.67 11.61 14.06
CA GLU A 69 -10.46 12.87 14.06
C GLU A 69 -9.60 14.10 13.82
N GLU A 70 -8.37 14.17 14.37
CA GLU A 70 -7.45 15.28 14.16
C GLU A 70 -7.02 15.45 12.70
N LEU A 71 -7.20 14.41 11.90
CA LEU A 71 -6.90 14.38 10.47
C LEU A 71 -8.17 14.38 9.60
N GLY A 72 -9.35 14.50 10.22
CA GLY A 72 -10.63 14.40 9.53
C GLY A 72 -10.93 13.01 8.98
N LEU A 73 -10.31 11.96 9.57
CA LEU A 73 -10.47 10.57 9.23
C LEU A 73 -11.31 9.81 10.26
N CYS A 74 -11.73 8.60 9.90
CA CYS A 74 -12.26 7.59 10.80
C CYS A 74 -11.33 6.36 10.73
N ILE A 75 -10.49 6.17 11.74
CA ILE A 75 -9.50 5.09 11.76
C ILE A 75 -9.98 3.99 12.72
N SER A 76 -10.02 2.77 12.21
CA SER A 76 -10.27 1.55 12.95
C SER A 76 -9.04 0.65 12.94
N TYR A 77 -8.99 -0.32 13.85
CA TYR A 77 -7.83 -1.19 14.03
C TYR A 77 -8.24 -2.66 14.03
N LYS A 78 -7.46 -3.52 13.38
CA LYS A 78 -7.67 -4.98 13.37
C LYS A 78 -6.33 -5.68 13.58
N VAL A 79 -6.36 -6.72 14.40
CA VAL A 79 -5.16 -7.53 14.67
C VAL A 79 -5.00 -8.61 13.60
N GLN A 80 -3.82 -8.69 13.00
CA GLN A 80 -3.35 -9.83 12.22
C GLN A 80 -2.52 -10.74 13.12
N MET A 81 -3.06 -11.88 13.52
CA MET A 81 -2.42 -12.78 14.49
C MET A 81 -1.10 -13.38 13.99
N LYS A 82 -1.03 -13.65 12.68
CA LYS A 82 0.18 -14.15 11.99
C LYS A 82 0.22 -13.53 10.59
N PRO A 83 1.40 -13.21 10.07
CA PRO A 83 1.52 -12.73 8.69
C PRO A 83 1.24 -13.90 7.71
N ALA A 84 -0.01 -14.06 7.29
CA ALA A 84 -0.44 -15.11 6.38
C ALA A 84 -0.66 -14.62 4.95
N GLY A 85 -0.03 -13.50 4.58
CA GLY A 85 -0.05 -12.94 3.24
C GLY A 85 -0.82 -11.62 3.13
N ILE A 86 -0.61 -10.92 2.01
CA ILE A 86 -1.22 -9.60 1.80
C ILE A 86 -2.73 -9.76 1.57
N ALA A 87 -3.16 -10.77 0.81
CA ALA A 87 -4.58 -10.97 0.51
C ALA A 87 -5.42 -11.33 1.75
N GLU A 88 -4.81 -11.88 2.84
CA GLU A 88 -5.49 -12.10 4.11
C GLU A 88 -6.08 -10.80 4.68
N SER A 89 -5.45 -9.65 4.42
CA SER A 89 -5.94 -8.37 4.92
C SER A 89 -7.36 -8.04 4.47
N LEU A 90 -7.75 -8.47 3.27
CA LEU A 90 -9.11 -8.29 2.75
C LEU A 90 -10.13 -9.18 3.48
N ILE A 91 -9.72 -10.38 3.88
CA ILE A 91 -10.55 -11.27 4.70
C ILE A 91 -10.75 -10.67 6.09
N LEU A 92 -9.67 -10.17 6.71
CA LEU A 92 -9.71 -9.52 8.02
C LEU A 92 -10.54 -8.23 8.01
N ALA A 93 -10.56 -7.54 6.87
CA ALA A 93 -11.29 -6.29 6.67
C ALA A 93 -12.76 -6.47 6.29
N GLU A 94 -13.26 -7.67 6.06
CA GLU A 94 -14.61 -7.91 5.52
C GLU A 94 -15.72 -7.21 6.31
N GLU A 95 -15.71 -7.33 7.62
CA GLU A 95 -16.67 -6.66 8.51
C GLU A 95 -16.59 -5.13 8.39
N PHE A 96 -15.37 -4.59 8.33
CA PHE A 96 -15.14 -3.15 8.15
C PHE A 96 -15.57 -2.69 6.77
N LEU A 97 -15.29 -3.46 5.72
CA LEU A 97 -15.65 -3.11 4.35
C LEU A 97 -17.16 -3.11 4.15
N ASP A 98 -17.90 -4.04 4.73
CA ASP A 98 -19.37 -4.12 4.67
C ASP A 98 -19.89 -3.96 3.22
N GLY A 99 -19.33 -4.77 2.30
CA GLY A 99 -19.68 -4.71 0.87
C GLY A 99 -19.17 -3.47 0.12
N SER A 100 -18.30 -2.64 0.72
CA SER A 100 -17.72 -1.48 0.05
C SER A 100 -16.51 -1.88 -0.81
N LYS A 101 -16.29 -1.14 -1.88
CA LYS A 101 -15.02 -1.12 -2.62
C LYS A 101 -13.87 -0.74 -1.70
N SER A 102 -12.66 -1.21 -1.99
CA SER A 102 -11.51 -1.03 -1.11
C SER A 102 -10.25 -0.56 -1.83
N ALA A 103 -9.46 0.26 -1.14
CA ALA A 103 -8.07 0.53 -1.49
C ALA A 103 -7.17 -0.12 -0.42
N LEU A 104 -6.28 -1.00 -0.83
CA LEU A 104 -5.29 -1.66 0.02
C LEU A 104 -3.92 -1.10 -0.27
N ILE A 105 -3.26 -0.58 0.76
CA ILE A 105 -1.88 -0.13 0.68
C ILE A 105 -1.01 -0.83 1.72
N LEU A 106 0.23 -1.19 1.32
CA LEU A 106 1.20 -1.71 2.26
C LEU A 106 1.75 -0.57 3.11
N GLY A 107 1.79 -0.77 4.42
CA GLY A 107 2.14 0.25 5.42
C GLY A 107 3.60 0.72 5.37
N ASP A 108 4.41 0.16 4.49
CA ASP A 108 5.81 0.48 4.27
C ASP A 108 6.09 1.11 2.89
N ASN A 109 5.04 1.35 2.10
CA ASN A 109 5.17 1.93 0.77
C ASN A 109 4.99 3.46 0.81
N LEU A 110 5.96 4.16 0.28
CA LEU A 110 5.93 5.60 0.07
C LEU A 110 5.73 5.89 -1.41
N PHE A 111 4.70 6.67 -1.74
CA PHE A 111 4.46 7.19 -3.07
C PHE A 111 4.51 8.72 -3.05
N HIS A 112 5.20 9.31 -4.02
CA HIS A 112 5.21 10.76 -4.20
C HIS A 112 5.32 11.11 -5.68
N GLY A 113 4.49 12.04 -6.13
CA GLY A 113 4.54 12.50 -7.52
C GLY A 113 3.41 13.49 -7.83
N SER A 114 3.67 14.36 -8.80
CA SER A 114 2.70 15.37 -9.23
C SER A 114 1.44 14.73 -9.79
N GLY A 115 0.27 15.18 -9.33
CA GLY A 115 -1.03 14.71 -9.80
C GLY A 115 -1.43 13.32 -9.32
N LEU A 116 -0.64 12.68 -8.43
CA LEU A 116 -0.93 11.35 -7.91
C LEU A 116 -2.33 11.26 -7.30
N GLY A 117 -2.72 12.19 -6.44
CA GLY A 117 -4.02 12.17 -5.79
C GLY A 117 -5.19 12.15 -6.76
N ARG A 118 -5.17 13.00 -7.79
CA ARG A 118 -6.24 13.04 -8.81
C ARG A 118 -6.36 11.71 -9.57
N ARG A 119 -5.23 11.04 -9.84
CA ARG A 119 -5.24 9.71 -10.46
C ARG A 119 -5.87 8.67 -9.57
N LEU A 120 -5.49 8.66 -8.29
CA LEU A 120 -6.00 7.69 -7.32
C LEU A 120 -7.50 7.86 -7.06
N GLU A 121 -8.01 9.10 -7.02
CA GLU A 121 -9.45 9.39 -6.89
C GLU A 121 -10.29 8.79 -8.02
N ALA A 122 -9.74 8.66 -9.23
CA ALA A 122 -10.45 8.09 -10.36
C ALA A 122 -10.84 6.62 -10.16
N PHE A 123 -10.20 5.91 -9.22
CA PHE A 123 -10.47 4.51 -8.95
C PHE A 123 -11.51 4.28 -7.84
N ASN A 124 -12.09 5.33 -7.25
CA ASN A 124 -13.08 5.18 -6.20
C ASN A 124 -14.36 4.44 -6.65
N GLU A 125 -14.65 4.44 -7.94
CA GLU A 125 -15.80 3.75 -8.55
C GLU A 125 -15.39 2.56 -9.43
N ILE A 126 -14.25 1.93 -9.13
CA ILE A 126 -13.71 0.83 -9.93
C ILE A 126 -14.66 -0.36 -10.01
N GLU A 127 -14.67 -1.03 -11.16
CA GLU A 127 -15.17 -2.39 -11.36
C GLU A 127 -13.97 -3.32 -11.57
N GLY A 128 -13.92 -4.44 -10.84
CA GLY A 128 -12.80 -5.36 -10.83
C GLY A 128 -11.64 -4.87 -9.95
N ALA A 129 -10.41 -5.02 -10.43
CA ALA A 129 -9.20 -4.65 -9.70
C ALA A 129 -8.31 -3.72 -10.52
N GLN A 130 -7.70 -2.76 -9.82
CA GLN A 130 -6.67 -1.87 -10.35
C GLN A 130 -5.38 -2.07 -9.58
N THR A 131 -4.29 -2.30 -10.29
CA THR A 131 -2.93 -2.25 -9.75
C THR A 131 -2.06 -1.29 -10.56
N PHE A 132 -0.83 -1.08 -10.10
CA PHE A 132 0.10 -0.16 -10.74
C PHE A 132 1.34 -0.89 -11.20
N GLY A 133 1.95 -0.39 -12.26
CA GLY A 133 3.25 -0.82 -12.75
C GLY A 133 4.30 0.25 -12.50
N TYR A 134 5.49 -0.15 -12.07
CA TYR A 134 6.64 0.71 -11.87
C TYR A 134 7.88 0.10 -12.50
N HIS A 135 8.59 0.85 -13.34
CA HIS A 135 9.83 0.37 -13.92
C HIS A 135 10.96 0.36 -12.91
N VAL A 136 11.56 -0.82 -12.70
CA VAL A 136 12.70 -1.03 -11.81
C VAL A 136 13.90 -1.60 -12.58
N GLN A 137 15.09 -1.43 -12.04
CA GLN A 137 16.30 -2.02 -12.60
C GLN A 137 16.36 -3.53 -12.31
N ASP A 138 16.10 -3.91 -11.05
CA ASP A 138 16.00 -5.30 -10.61
C ASP A 138 14.56 -5.62 -10.15
N PRO A 139 13.80 -6.43 -10.92
CA PRO A 139 12.44 -6.82 -10.55
C PRO A 139 12.37 -7.98 -9.54
N SER A 140 13.49 -8.65 -9.24
CA SER A 140 13.49 -9.89 -8.46
C SER A 140 12.92 -9.81 -7.05
N PRO A 141 12.95 -8.66 -6.33
CA PRO A 141 12.35 -8.55 -5.00
C PRO A 141 10.82 -8.41 -5.00
N TYR A 142 10.21 -8.15 -6.17
CA TYR A 142 8.82 -7.70 -6.30
C TYR A 142 7.92 -8.71 -7.01
N GLY A 143 6.61 -8.52 -6.88
CA GLY A 143 5.67 -9.02 -7.85
C GLY A 143 5.89 -8.32 -9.19
N VAL A 144 5.87 -9.09 -10.28
CA VAL A 144 6.19 -8.59 -11.63
C VAL A 144 5.03 -8.84 -12.57
N ALA A 145 4.63 -7.81 -13.32
CA ALA A 145 3.66 -7.91 -14.39
C ALA A 145 4.35 -7.99 -15.76
N THR A 146 3.81 -8.82 -16.64
CA THR A 146 4.09 -8.76 -18.08
C THR A 146 2.87 -8.18 -18.78
N VAL A 147 3.08 -7.25 -19.67
CA VAL A 147 2.02 -6.62 -20.47
C VAL A 147 2.29 -6.85 -21.98
N ASN A 148 1.22 -6.84 -22.76
CA ASN A 148 1.31 -6.84 -24.23
C ASN A 148 1.46 -5.41 -24.77
N ASP A 149 1.47 -5.28 -26.10
CA ASP A 149 1.60 -3.99 -26.81
C ASP A 149 0.43 -3.02 -26.54
N ASP A 150 -0.73 -3.56 -26.13
CA ASP A 150 -1.91 -2.79 -25.73
C ASP A 150 -1.93 -2.43 -24.23
N ASN A 151 -0.81 -2.66 -23.51
CA ASN A 151 -0.67 -2.50 -22.05
C ASN A 151 -1.60 -3.39 -21.21
N MET A 152 -2.16 -4.46 -21.78
CA MET A 152 -2.95 -5.42 -21.03
C MET A 152 -2.05 -6.42 -20.31
N VAL A 153 -2.34 -6.72 -19.06
CA VAL A 153 -1.59 -7.71 -18.27
C VAL A 153 -1.78 -9.10 -18.89
N THR A 154 -0.67 -9.78 -19.16
CA THR A 154 -0.66 -11.15 -19.70
C THR A 154 -0.13 -12.18 -18.71
N ALA A 155 0.69 -11.75 -17.75
CA ALA A 155 1.22 -12.63 -16.70
C ALA A 155 1.58 -11.84 -15.44
N LEU A 156 1.48 -12.52 -14.30
CA LEU A 156 1.88 -12.03 -12.99
C LEU A 156 2.81 -13.08 -12.34
N VAL A 157 3.98 -12.69 -11.87
CA VAL A 157 4.95 -13.60 -11.24
C VAL A 157 5.46 -13.01 -9.94
N GLU A 158 5.32 -13.75 -8.83
CA GLU A 158 5.83 -13.35 -7.51
C GLU A 158 7.32 -13.61 -7.41
N LYS A 159 8.10 -12.56 -7.19
CA LYS A 159 9.54 -12.60 -6.92
C LYS A 159 10.31 -13.55 -7.84
N PRO A 160 10.28 -13.33 -9.14
CA PRO A 160 10.96 -14.19 -10.10
C PRO A 160 12.47 -14.13 -9.91
N LYS A 161 13.16 -15.29 -9.99
CA LYS A 161 14.63 -15.30 -10.01
C LYS A 161 15.19 -14.61 -11.26
N TYR A 162 14.43 -14.64 -12.33
CA TYR A 162 14.71 -13.98 -13.61
C TYR A 162 13.39 -13.51 -14.21
N SER A 163 13.40 -12.32 -14.79
CA SER A 163 12.27 -11.79 -15.54
C SER A 163 12.76 -10.90 -16.67
N GLU A 164 12.20 -11.03 -17.85
CA GLU A 164 12.39 -10.11 -18.96
C GLU A 164 11.63 -8.80 -18.73
N SER A 165 10.46 -8.88 -18.10
CA SER A 165 9.72 -7.70 -17.68
C SER A 165 10.39 -7.05 -16.49
N LYS A 166 10.48 -5.71 -16.52
CA LYS A 166 10.96 -4.86 -15.44
C LYS A 166 9.84 -4.05 -14.79
N ILE A 167 8.61 -4.50 -14.95
CA ILE A 167 7.43 -3.83 -14.39
C ILE A 167 7.12 -4.46 -13.04
N ALA A 168 7.62 -3.85 -11.97
CA ALA A 168 7.25 -4.20 -10.60
C ALA A 168 5.83 -3.74 -10.27
N ILE A 169 5.14 -4.48 -9.42
CA ILE A 169 3.82 -4.13 -8.88
C ILE A 169 4.03 -3.55 -7.49
N PRO A 170 3.87 -2.22 -7.29
CA PRO A 170 3.89 -1.60 -5.99
C PRO A 170 2.76 -2.07 -5.08
N GLY A 171 2.96 -1.87 -3.78
CA GLY A 171 2.00 -2.27 -2.76
C GLY A 171 0.80 -1.32 -2.64
N LEU A 172 0.11 -1.03 -3.72
CA LEU A 172 -1.12 -0.22 -3.78
C LEU A 172 -2.10 -0.85 -4.76
N TYR A 173 -3.30 -1.15 -4.27
CA TYR A 173 -4.32 -1.88 -5.01
C TYR A 173 -5.69 -1.27 -4.75
N PHE A 174 -6.56 -1.25 -5.76
CA PHE A 174 -7.96 -0.90 -5.63
C PHE A 174 -8.81 -2.08 -6.09
N PHE A 175 -9.88 -2.35 -5.37
CA PHE A 175 -10.73 -3.51 -5.61
C PHE A 175 -12.20 -3.12 -5.53
N ASP A 176 -13.01 -3.82 -6.32
CA ASP A 176 -14.45 -3.83 -6.17
C ASP A 176 -14.89 -4.55 -4.86
N GLU A 177 -16.19 -4.64 -4.65
CA GLU A 177 -16.78 -5.25 -3.46
C GLU A 177 -16.57 -6.78 -3.37
N THR A 178 -16.11 -7.43 -4.43
CA THR A 178 -15.91 -8.89 -4.45
C THR A 178 -14.59 -9.36 -3.85
N ALA A 179 -13.66 -8.42 -3.56
CA ALA A 179 -12.29 -8.74 -3.17
C ALA A 179 -12.18 -9.65 -1.94
N SER A 180 -12.99 -9.43 -0.90
CA SER A 180 -12.98 -10.29 0.31
C SER A 180 -13.45 -11.71 0.01
N CYS A 181 -14.47 -11.86 -0.82
CA CYS A 181 -14.97 -13.18 -1.25
C CYS A 181 -13.90 -13.90 -2.08
N ARG A 182 -13.30 -13.25 -3.07
CA ARG A 182 -12.20 -13.82 -3.88
C ARG A 182 -10.99 -14.21 -3.02
N ALA A 183 -10.62 -13.38 -2.05
CA ALA A 183 -9.51 -13.67 -1.15
C ALA A 183 -9.74 -14.93 -0.31
N LYS A 184 -10.98 -15.24 0.09
CA LYS A 184 -11.35 -16.47 0.82
C LYS A 184 -11.20 -17.74 -0.01
N GLU A 185 -11.28 -17.65 -1.33
CA GLU A 185 -11.15 -18.78 -2.25
C GLU A 185 -9.69 -19.13 -2.54
N LEU A 186 -8.74 -18.25 -2.18
CA LEU A 186 -7.33 -18.48 -2.42
C LEU A 186 -6.79 -19.64 -1.57
N LYS A 187 -5.80 -20.31 -2.12
CA LYS A 187 -5.03 -21.33 -1.41
C LYS A 187 -3.67 -20.76 -1.01
N PRO A 188 -3.20 -21.07 0.21
CA PRO A 188 -1.88 -20.65 0.63
C PRO A 188 -0.79 -21.14 -0.35
N SER A 189 0.16 -20.27 -0.65
CA SER A 189 1.34 -20.59 -1.45
C SER A 189 2.27 -21.58 -0.74
N LYS A 190 3.36 -21.98 -1.39
CA LYS A 190 4.42 -22.79 -0.75
C LYS A 190 5.03 -22.12 0.49
N ARG A 191 4.88 -20.80 0.64
CA ARG A 191 5.30 -20.03 1.81
C ARG A 191 4.26 -20.03 2.94
N GLY A 192 3.07 -20.60 2.71
CA GLY A 192 1.95 -20.57 3.63
C GLY A 192 1.21 -19.23 3.64
N GLU A 193 1.39 -18.39 2.61
CA GLU A 193 0.81 -17.05 2.49
C GLU A 193 -0.29 -17.01 1.42
N LEU A 194 -1.35 -16.24 1.65
CA LEU A 194 -2.33 -15.84 0.65
C LEU A 194 -1.74 -14.68 -0.15
N GLU A 195 -1.22 -15.00 -1.33
CA GLU A 195 -0.48 -14.05 -2.14
C GLU A 195 -1.42 -13.05 -2.82
N ILE A 196 -1.03 -11.78 -2.81
CA ILE A 196 -1.82 -10.74 -3.49
C ILE A 196 -1.84 -10.97 -5.00
N LEU A 197 -0.77 -11.52 -5.58
CA LEU A 197 -0.75 -11.82 -7.02
C LEU A 197 -1.71 -12.94 -7.39
N ASP A 198 -2.01 -13.87 -6.49
CA ASP A 198 -3.02 -14.91 -6.76
C ASP A 198 -4.43 -14.29 -6.76
N LEU A 199 -4.68 -13.32 -5.89
CA LEU A 199 -5.91 -12.52 -5.96
C LEU A 199 -6.00 -11.75 -7.28
N LEU A 200 -4.93 -11.03 -7.66
CA LEU A 200 -4.92 -10.32 -8.94
C LEU A 200 -5.09 -11.25 -10.15
N ARG A 201 -4.57 -12.50 -10.09
CA ARG A 201 -4.81 -13.50 -11.13
C ARG A 201 -6.28 -13.88 -11.25
N SER A 202 -7.01 -14.00 -10.14
CA SER A 202 -8.45 -14.28 -10.20
C SER A 202 -9.25 -13.20 -10.94
N TYR A 203 -8.81 -11.94 -10.82
CA TYR A 203 -9.38 -10.85 -11.61
C TYR A 203 -8.89 -10.85 -13.07
N LEU A 204 -7.62 -11.22 -13.29
CA LEU A 204 -7.08 -11.36 -14.65
C LEU A 204 -7.80 -12.44 -15.46
N ASP A 205 -8.05 -13.58 -14.84
CA ASP A 205 -8.77 -14.71 -15.47
C ASP A 205 -10.20 -14.32 -15.87
N ASP A 206 -10.83 -13.42 -15.12
CA ASP A 206 -12.16 -12.87 -15.42
C ASP A 206 -12.11 -11.63 -16.35
N LEU A 207 -10.93 -11.21 -16.82
CA LEU A 207 -10.72 -9.98 -17.62
C LEU A 207 -11.11 -8.69 -16.88
N LEU A 208 -11.01 -8.68 -15.54
CA LEU A 208 -11.37 -7.58 -14.66
C LEU A 208 -10.13 -6.94 -13.99
N LEU A 209 -8.91 -7.29 -14.40
CA LEU A 209 -7.69 -6.67 -13.89
C LEU A 209 -7.20 -5.57 -14.81
N ASN A 210 -7.05 -4.37 -14.26
CA ASN A 210 -6.38 -3.24 -14.91
C ASN A 210 -5.01 -2.97 -14.27
N LEU A 211 -4.04 -2.55 -15.08
CA LEU A 211 -2.74 -2.08 -14.64
C LEU A 211 -2.48 -0.71 -15.26
N GLU A 212 -2.18 0.28 -14.41
CA GLU A 212 -1.74 1.60 -14.86
C GLU A 212 -0.26 1.80 -14.53
N MET A 213 0.54 2.20 -15.52
CA MET A 213 1.92 2.58 -15.28
C MET A 213 1.98 3.89 -14.49
N LEU A 214 2.69 3.90 -13.36
CA LEU A 214 2.94 5.12 -12.62
C LEU A 214 3.70 6.12 -13.52
N PRO A 215 3.31 7.41 -13.51
CA PRO A 215 3.91 8.41 -14.39
C PRO A 215 5.41 8.56 -14.13
N ARG A 216 6.14 8.97 -15.17
CA ARG A 216 7.54 9.39 -15.00
C ARG A 216 7.61 10.52 -13.98
N GLY A 217 8.57 10.43 -13.06
CA GLY A 217 8.72 11.38 -11.96
C GLY A 217 7.95 11.01 -10.70
N THR A 218 7.13 9.95 -10.73
CA THR A 218 6.62 9.35 -9.49
C THR A 218 7.76 8.61 -8.80
N ALA A 219 7.99 8.91 -7.53
CA ALA A 219 8.86 8.14 -6.64
C ALA A 219 8.04 7.08 -5.91
N TRP A 220 8.58 5.87 -5.86
CA TRP A 220 8.07 4.77 -5.06
C TRP A 220 9.21 4.11 -4.30
N PHE A 221 9.01 3.91 -2.98
CA PHE A 221 9.92 3.20 -2.09
C PHE A 221 9.12 2.17 -1.28
N ASP A 222 9.62 0.94 -1.20
CA ASP A 222 9.06 -0.12 -0.36
C ASP A 222 9.74 -0.22 1.02
N SER A 223 10.78 0.62 1.23
CA SER A 223 11.54 0.74 2.50
C SER A 223 11.93 -0.61 3.09
N GLY A 224 12.26 -1.60 2.25
CA GLY A 224 12.45 -3.00 2.61
C GLY A 224 13.77 -3.30 3.32
N THR A 225 14.81 -2.51 3.08
CA THR A 225 16.15 -2.63 3.62
C THR A 225 16.60 -1.35 4.32
N PHE A 226 17.78 -1.38 4.96
CA PHE A 226 18.37 -0.15 5.55
C PHE A 226 18.66 0.90 4.50
N ASP A 227 19.15 0.47 3.33
CA ASP A 227 19.45 1.37 2.22
C ASP A 227 18.18 2.00 1.66
N ASP A 228 17.11 1.21 1.41
CA ASP A 228 15.81 1.73 0.95
C ASP A 228 15.22 2.75 1.93
N LEU A 229 15.31 2.47 3.25
CA LEU A 229 14.80 3.38 4.29
C LEU A 229 15.60 4.70 4.31
N HIS A 230 16.92 4.61 4.13
CA HIS A 230 17.80 5.76 4.05
C HIS A 230 17.55 6.60 2.80
N GLU A 231 17.41 5.94 1.65
CA GLU A 231 17.11 6.59 0.37
C GLU A 231 15.75 7.29 0.41
N ALA A 232 14.71 6.65 0.95
CA ALA A 232 13.41 7.26 1.15
C ALA A 232 13.51 8.52 2.02
N GLY A 233 14.24 8.47 3.16
CA GLY A 233 14.46 9.62 4.03
C GLY A 233 15.23 10.75 3.35
N THR A 234 16.25 10.41 2.58
CA THR A 234 17.05 11.37 1.80
C THR A 234 16.20 12.04 0.72
N TYR A 235 15.39 11.28 0.00
CA TYR A 235 14.46 11.79 -0.99
C TYR A 235 13.46 12.78 -0.37
N VAL A 236 12.79 12.39 0.71
CA VAL A 236 11.81 13.24 1.41
C VAL A 236 12.46 14.55 1.85
N LYS A 237 13.62 14.48 2.51
CA LYS A 237 14.39 15.65 2.93
C LYS A 237 14.67 16.59 1.75
N LEU A 238 15.23 16.03 0.67
CA LEU A 238 15.61 16.83 -0.50
C LEU A 238 14.40 17.52 -1.12
N MET A 239 13.28 16.80 -1.27
CA MET A 239 12.06 17.36 -1.83
C MET A 239 11.52 18.49 -0.96
N GLN A 240 11.39 18.30 0.34
CA GLN A 240 10.88 19.31 1.26
C GLN A 240 11.79 20.55 1.32
N GLU A 241 13.12 20.38 1.35
CA GLU A 241 14.06 21.50 1.36
C GLU A 241 14.06 22.32 0.06
N ARG A 242 13.77 21.67 -1.09
CA ARG A 242 13.78 22.34 -2.41
C ARG A 242 12.47 22.98 -2.78
N THR A 243 11.34 22.37 -2.41
CA THR A 243 10.01 22.85 -2.82
C THR A 243 9.31 23.66 -1.73
N GLY A 244 9.66 23.45 -0.46
CA GLY A 244 8.92 23.96 0.69
C GLY A 244 7.63 23.19 0.97
N GLU A 245 7.29 22.18 0.16
CA GLU A 245 6.09 21.34 0.33
C GLU A 245 6.42 20.12 1.19
N ARG A 246 5.50 19.70 2.03
CA ARG A 246 5.67 18.51 2.86
C ARG A 246 5.30 17.25 2.07
N VAL A 247 6.17 16.24 2.08
CA VAL A 247 5.92 14.96 1.44
C VAL A 247 5.21 14.02 2.40
N GLY A 248 4.02 13.54 2.03
CA GLY A 248 3.29 12.54 2.81
C GLY A 248 2.94 13.03 4.22
N ASP A 249 2.46 14.25 4.36
CA ASP A 249 2.01 14.84 5.62
C ASP A 249 0.47 14.78 5.71
N PRO A 250 -0.09 13.89 6.57
CA PRO A 250 -1.54 13.74 6.69
C PRO A 250 -2.25 15.02 7.12
N LEU A 251 -1.65 15.83 8.01
CA LEU A 251 -2.27 17.04 8.50
C LEU A 251 -2.34 18.12 7.41
N GLU A 252 -1.28 18.27 6.62
CA GLU A 252 -1.27 19.19 5.48
C GLU A 252 -2.33 18.78 4.44
N ILE A 253 -2.42 17.49 4.11
CA ILE A 253 -3.45 16.99 3.19
C ILE A 253 -4.86 17.24 3.74
N ALA A 254 -5.10 16.97 5.02
CA ALA A 254 -6.39 17.23 5.67
C ALA A 254 -6.80 18.70 5.58
N LYS A 255 -5.86 19.63 5.77
CA LYS A 255 -6.08 21.08 5.63
C LYS A 255 -6.37 21.48 4.18
N ILE A 256 -5.56 21.01 3.22
CA ILE A 256 -5.77 21.28 1.79
C ILE A 256 -7.14 20.75 1.32
N ARG A 257 -7.58 19.61 1.87
CA ARG A 257 -8.89 19.01 1.59
C ARG A 257 -10.06 19.70 2.32
N GLY A 258 -9.78 20.61 3.27
CA GLY A 258 -10.80 21.22 4.10
C GLY A 258 -11.48 20.24 5.08
N TRP A 259 -10.80 19.17 5.46
CA TRP A 259 -11.32 18.18 6.42
C TRP A 259 -11.12 18.61 7.86
N VAL A 260 -10.10 19.45 8.09
CA VAL A 260 -9.77 20.07 9.38
C VAL A 260 -9.38 21.53 9.15
N ASN A 261 -9.44 22.33 10.22
CA ASN A 261 -9.11 23.78 10.21
C ASN A 261 -7.58 24.03 10.28
#